data_78729bed0e94a4c0e816485049a383ae
#
_entry.id   78729bed0e94a4c0e816485049a383ae
#
_cell.length_a   1.000
_cell.length_b   1.000
_cell.length_c   1.000
_cell.angle_alpha   90.00
_cell.angle_beta   90.00
_cell.angle_gamma   90.00
#
_symmetry.space_group_name_H-M   'P 1'
#
loop_
_entity.id
_entity.type
_entity.pdbx_description
1 polymer ?
#
loop_
_entity_poly.entity_id
_entity_poly.type
_entity_poly.pdbx_seq_one_letter_code
_entity_poly.pdbx_strand_id
1 'polypeptide(L)'
;MPIHIITIVGRTLLALLFILAGAAKIAGPQPFLDHMAAHHIPGALLPLVIALELGAGAALLIGWQLPYAAGTLALFCVATAFVFHLDLADKAERTLFVKDLAIAGALMVIAAGASQIRGAISIG
;
A
#
# COMPACT_ATOMS: atom_id res chain seq x y z
N MET A 1 -7.39 26.50 -5.21
CA MET A 1 -7.31 25.38 -4.26
C MET A 1 -5.87 25.13 -3.89
N PRO A 2 -5.54 25.26 -2.63
CA PRO A 2 -4.17 24.98 -2.25
C PRO A 2 -3.78 23.54 -2.57
N ILE A 3 -2.62 23.37 -3.18
CA ILE A 3 -2.15 22.06 -3.64
C ILE A 3 -1.93 21.09 -2.47
N HIS A 4 -1.57 21.62 -1.30
CA HIS A 4 -1.36 20.76 -0.12
C HIS A 4 -2.66 20.16 0.41
N ILE A 5 -3.82 20.80 0.20
CA ILE A 5 -5.11 20.22 0.58
C ILE A 5 -5.40 19.02 -0.32
N ILE A 6 -5.16 19.14 -1.62
CA ILE A 6 -5.33 18.04 -2.56
C ILE A 6 -4.40 16.89 -2.18
N THR A 7 -3.16 17.17 -1.84
CA THR A 7 -2.18 16.17 -1.41
C THR A 7 -2.65 15.45 -0.16
N ILE A 8 -3.16 16.19 0.84
CA ILE A 8 -3.64 15.59 2.08
C ILE A 8 -4.85 14.69 1.82
N VAL A 9 -5.79 15.15 0.99
CA VAL A 9 -6.97 14.33 0.64
C VAL A 9 -6.56 13.05 -0.07
N GLY A 10 -5.71 13.15 -1.08
CA GLY A 10 -5.23 11.98 -1.82
C GLY A 10 -4.48 11.00 -0.93
N ARG A 11 -3.61 11.51 -0.07
CA ARG A 11 -2.86 10.69 0.86
C ARG A 11 -3.77 10.00 1.88
N THR A 12 -4.79 10.70 2.37
CA THR A 12 -5.77 10.14 3.29
C THR A 12 -6.55 9.00 2.64
N LEU A 13 -6.97 9.16 1.39
CA LEU A 13 -7.69 8.12 0.66
C LEU A 13 -6.83 6.87 0.49
N LEU A 14 -5.56 7.03 0.14
CA LEU A 14 -4.63 5.91 0.03
C LEU A 14 -4.39 5.25 1.40
N ALA A 15 -4.21 6.04 2.45
CA ALA A 15 -3.99 5.52 3.79
C ALA A 15 -5.18 4.68 4.26
N LEU A 16 -6.40 5.14 4.00
CA LEU A 16 -7.60 4.41 4.38
C LEU A 16 -7.68 3.05 3.72
N LEU A 17 -7.25 2.92 2.47
CA LEU A 17 -7.21 1.64 1.80
C LEU A 17 -6.42 0.60 2.61
N PHE A 18 -5.22 0.97 3.05
CA PHE A 18 -4.35 0.05 3.77
C PHE A 18 -4.80 -0.19 5.20
N ILE A 19 -5.27 0.85 5.88
CA ILE A 19 -5.79 0.71 7.25
C ILE A 19 -7.01 -0.20 7.27
N LEU A 20 -7.95 -0.01 6.34
CA LEU A 20 -9.13 -0.85 6.23
C LEU A 20 -8.77 -2.28 5.83
N ALA A 21 -7.80 -2.45 4.93
CA ALA A 21 -7.34 -3.78 4.53
C ALA A 21 -6.71 -4.52 5.71
N GLY A 22 -5.87 -3.85 6.49
CA GLY A 22 -5.27 -4.45 7.68
C GLY A 22 -6.31 -4.80 8.74
N ALA A 23 -7.26 -3.90 8.97
CA ALA A 23 -8.35 -4.13 9.93
C ALA A 23 -9.22 -5.32 9.50
N ALA A 24 -9.53 -5.44 8.21
CA ALA A 24 -10.30 -6.56 7.68
C ALA A 24 -9.61 -7.90 7.93
N LYS A 25 -8.28 -7.93 7.83
CA LYS A 25 -7.50 -9.13 8.08
C LYS A 25 -7.51 -9.55 9.56
N ILE A 26 -7.59 -8.57 10.46
CA ILE A 26 -7.76 -8.86 11.89
C ILE A 26 -9.16 -9.39 12.18
N ALA A 27 -10.18 -8.76 11.59
CA ALA A 27 -11.58 -9.10 11.85
C ALA A 27 -11.97 -10.47 11.30
N GLY A 28 -11.43 -10.85 10.12
CA GLY A 28 -11.72 -12.13 9.49
C GLY A 28 -10.51 -12.67 8.75
N PRO A 29 -9.54 -13.29 9.44
CA PRO A 29 -8.29 -13.70 8.81
C PRO A 29 -8.41 -14.91 7.89
N GLN A 30 -9.44 -15.74 8.05
CA GLN A 30 -9.50 -17.02 7.34
C GLN A 30 -9.49 -16.90 5.82
N PRO A 31 -10.29 -16.01 5.18
CA PRO A 31 -10.23 -15.87 3.71
C PRO A 31 -8.84 -15.50 3.20
N PHE A 32 -8.11 -14.68 3.96
CA PHE A 32 -6.76 -14.27 3.58
C PHE A 32 -5.77 -15.40 3.75
N LEU A 33 -5.91 -16.20 4.82
CA LEU A 33 -5.08 -17.38 5.04
C LEU A 33 -5.30 -18.42 3.94
N ASP A 34 -6.56 -18.62 3.53
CA ASP A 34 -6.90 -19.55 2.45
C ASP A 34 -6.29 -19.10 1.12
N HIS A 35 -6.35 -17.80 0.85
CA HIS A 35 -5.78 -17.24 -0.37
C HIS A 35 -4.24 -17.38 -0.39
N MET A 36 -3.62 -17.13 0.76
CA MET A 36 -2.18 -17.32 0.91
C MET A 36 -1.79 -18.79 0.67
N ALA A 37 -2.54 -19.72 1.27
CA ALA A 37 -2.27 -21.15 1.11
C ALA A 37 -2.40 -21.58 -0.35
N ALA A 38 -3.37 -21.04 -1.08
CA ALA A 38 -3.56 -21.32 -2.50
C ALA A 38 -2.36 -20.89 -3.35
N HIS A 39 -1.60 -19.90 -2.88
CA HIS A 39 -0.41 -19.39 -3.58
C HIS A 39 0.89 -19.83 -2.92
N HIS A 40 0.84 -20.84 -2.04
CA HIS A 40 2.01 -21.39 -1.34
C HIS A 40 2.75 -20.37 -0.48
N ILE A 41 2.01 -19.40 0.07
CA ILE A 41 2.57 -18.39 0.98
C ILE A 41 2.27 -18.81 2.41
N PRO A 42 3.29 -18.87 3.31
CA PRO A 42 3.05 -19.26 4.69
C PRO A 42 2.09 -18.32 5.41
N GLY A 43 1.05 -18.87 6.04
CA GLY A 43 0.07 -18.08 6.79
C GLY A 43 0.69 -17.32 7.96
N ALA A 44 1.85 -17.77 8.46
CA ALA A 44 2.58 -17.08 9.52
C ALA A 44 3.02 -15.67 9.12
N LEU A 45 3.03 -15.34 7.82
CA LEU A 45 3.34 -14.00 7.33
C LEU A 45 2.18 -13.02 7.47
N LEU A 46 0.96 -13.50 7.73
CA LEU A 46 -0.20 -12.62 7.84
C LEU A 46 -0.06 -11.55 8.93
N PRO A 47 0.40 -11.86 10.15
CA PRO A 47 0.63 -10.81 11.15
C PRO A 47 1.60 -9.74 10.69
N LEU A 48 2.63 -10.11 9.95
CA LEU A 48 3.59 -9.16 9.38
C LEU A 48 2.91 -8.24 8.36
N VAL A 49 2.06 -8.80 7.50
CA VAL A 49 1.30 -8.03 6.52
C VAL A 49 0.36 -7.04 7.22
N ILE A 50 -0.34 -7.50 8.25
CA ILE A 50 -1.23 -6.65 9.05
C ILE A 50 -0.45 -5.48 9.67
N ALA A 51 0.69 -5.78 10.29
CA ALA A 51 1.54 -4.76 10.90
C ALA A 51 2.02 -3.75 9.86
N LEU A 52 2.42 -4.22 8.68
CA LEU A 52 2.85 -3.37 7.59
C LEU A 52 1.72 -2.46 7.11
N GLU A 53 0.55 -3.02 6.84
CA GLU A 53 -0.58 -2.26 6.31
C GLU A 53 -1.08 -1.22 7.31
N LEU A 54 -1.21 -1.60 8.58
CA LEU A 54 -1.68 -0.67 9.62
C LEU A 54 -0.61 0.36 9.98
N GLY A 55 0.64 -0.07 10.15
CA GLY A 55 1.73 0.80 10.54
C GLY A 55 2.10 1.80 9.47
N ALA A 56 2.35 1.33 8.26
CA ALA A 56 2.71 2.22 7.15
C ALA A 56 1.50 3.04 6.69
N GLY A 57 0.29 2.46 6.77
CA GLY A 57 -0.94 3.19 6.49
C GLY A 57 -1.15 4.35 7.44
N ALA A 58 -0.94 4.13 8.74
CA ALA A 58 -1.03 5.19 9.75
C ALA A 58 0.03 6.26 9.53
N ALA A 59 1.26 5.87 9.20
CA ALA A 59 2.34 6.80 8.90
C ALA A 59 1.99 7.66 7.67
N LEU A 60 1.42 7.04 6.65
CA LEU A 60 0.96 7.74 5.46
C LEU A 60 -0.14 8.74 5.80
N LEU A 61 -1.07 8.36 6.68
CA LEU A 61 -2.18 9.21 7.09
C LEU A 61 -1.70 10.47 7.80
N ILE A 62 -0.81 10.33 8.78
CA ILE A 62 -0.32 11.46 9.56
C ILE A 62 0.83 12.21 8.89
N GLY A 63 1.37 11.67 7.81
CA GLY A 63 2.46 12.30 7.07
C GLY A 63 3.84 12.06 7.67
N TRP A 64 4.00 10.98 8.45
CA TRP A 64 5.26 10.66 9.10
C TRP A 64 6.10 9.72 8.24
N GLN A 65 7.37 10.09 8.03
CA GLN A 65 8.33 9.29 7.26
C GLN A 65 7.76 8.88 5.89
N LEU A 66 7.18 9.83 5.19
CA LEU A 66 6.47 9.57 3.92
C LEU A 66 7.28 8.81 2.89
N PRO A 67 8.57 9.12 2.64
CA PRO A 67 9.32 8.35 1.64
C PRO A 67 9.40 6.87 1.98
N TYR A 68 9.56 6.54 3.26
CA TYR A 68 9.67 5.15 3.70
C TYR A 68 8.31 4.47 3.76
N ALA A 69 7.30 5.14 4.32
CA ALA A 69 5.96 4.58 4.41
C ALA A 69 5.36 4.32 3.03
N ALA A 70 5.40 5.33 2.16
CA ALA A 70 4.86 5.20 0.81
C ALA A 70 5.68 4.24 -0.04
N GLY A 71 7.00 4.28 0.07
CA GLY A 71 7.89 3.37 -0.67
C GLY A 71 7.67 1.92 -0.28
N THR A 72 7.54 1.64 1.01
CA THR A 72 7.29 0.29 1.52
C THR A 72 5.95 -0.23 1.04
N LEU A 73 4.90 0.60 1.11
CA LEU A 73 3.58 0.20 0.62
C LEU A 73 3.57 0.00 -0.90
N ALA A 74 4.32 0.81 -1.65
CA ALA A 74 4.46 0.63 -3.10
C ALA A 74 5.08 -0.73 -3.42
N LEU A 75 6.16 -1.07 -2.72
CA LEU A 75 6.82 -2.37 -2.90
C LEU A 75 5.87 -3.52 -2.54
N PHE A 76 5.13 -3.36 -1.46
CA PHE A 76 4.13 -4.34 -1.03
C PHE A 76 3.06 -4.55 -2.11
N CYS A 77 2.54 -3.48 -2.70
CA CYS A 77 1.53 -3.58 -3.76
C CYS A 77 2.07 -4.28 -5.00
N VAL A 78 3.30 -3.97 -5.40
CA VAL A 78 3.93 -4.65 -6.53
C VAL A 78 4.10 -6.14 -6.22
N ALA A 79 4.59 -6.46 -5.04
CA ALA A 79 4.80 -7.86 -4.63
C ALA A 79 3.47 -8.63 -4.62
N THR A 80 2.41 -8.05 -4.06
CA THR A 80 1.10 -8.72 -4.02
C THR A 80 0.51 -8.89 -5.42
N ALA A 81 0.70 -7.91 -6.30
CA ALA A 81 0.24 -8.04 -7.70
C ALA A 81 0.89 -9.25 -8.38
N PHE A 82 2.20 -9.40 -8.24
CA PHE A 82 2.93 -10.49 -8.88
C PHE A 82 2.74 -11.84 -8.19
N VAL A 83 2.42 -11.86 -6.89
CA VAL A 83 2.20 -13.11 -6.16
C VAL A 83 0.76 -13.63 -6.33
N PHE A 84 -0.24 -12.73 -6.23
CA PHE A 84 -1.63 -13.14 -6.10
C PHE A 84 -2.48 -12.90 -7.34
N HIS A 85 -2.06 -12.03 -8.25
CA HIS A 85 -2.93 -11.57 -9.35
C HIS A 85 -2.32 -11.80 -10.74
N LEU A 86 -1.56 -12.89 -10.91
CA LEU A 86 -0.91 -13.18 -12.20
C LEU A 86 -1.80 -13.92 -13.19
N ASP A 87 -2.99 -14.38 -12.79
CA ASP A 87 -3.91 -14.99 -13.72
C ASP A 87 -4.59 -13.91 -14.57
N LEU A 88 -3.86 -13.39 -15.54
CA LEU A 88 -4.30 -12.25 -16.35
C LEU A 88 -5.38 -12.63 -17.37
N ALA A 89 -5.66 -13.92 -17.56
CA ALA A 89 -6.79 -14.38 -18.37
C ALA A 89 -8.12 -14.15 -17.65
N ASP A 90 -8.13 -14.19 -16.31
CA ASP A 90 -9.30 -13.88 -15.50
C ASP A 90 -9.47 -12.37 -15.43
N LYS A 91 -10.65 -11.88 -15.82
CA LYS A 91 -10.96 -10.45 -15.84
C LYS A 91 -10.81 -9.79 -14.47
N ALA A 92 -11.31 -10.44 -13.41
CA ALA A 92 -11.23 -9.92 -12.05
C ALA A 92 -9.79 -9.84 -11.57
N GLU A 93 -9.00 -10.88 -11.80
CA GLU A 93 -7.59 -10.92 -11.41
C GLU A 93 -6.77 -9.90 -12.18
N ARG A 94 -7.05 -9.76 -13.49
CA ARG A 94 -6.38 -8.75 -14.31
C ARG A 94 -6.65 -7.33 -13.80
N THR A 95 -7.89 -7.06 -13.41
CA THR A 95 -8.25 -5.77 -12.85
C THR A 95 -7.52 -5.50 -11.54
N LEU A 96 -7.45 -6.51 -10.66
CA LEU A 96 -6.74 -6.38 -9.38
C LEU A 96 -5.24 -6.15 -9.59
N PHE A 97 -4.64 -6.85 -10.56
CA PHE A 97 -3.24 -6.67 -10.91
C PHE A 97 -2.96 -5.22 -11.33
N VAL A 98 -3.77 -4.69 -12.25
CA VAL A 98 -3.61 -3.32 -12.75
C VAL A 98 -3.85 -2.31 -11.64
N LYS A 99 -4.86 -2.53 -10.80
CA LYS A 99 -5.15 -1.64 -9.67
C LYS A 99 -3.99 -1.58 -8.68
N ASP A 100 -3.41 -2.73 -8.34
CA ASP A 100 -2.26 -2.78 -7.43
C ASP A 100 -1.08 -1.99 -7.99
N LEU A 101 -0.80 -2.15 -9.29
CA LEU A 101 0.27 -1.40 -9.93
C LEU A 101 -0.02 0.10 -9.96
N ALA A 102 -1.28 0.49 -10.19
CA ALA A 102 -1.68 1.89 -10.19
C ALA A 102 -1.53 2.52 -8.80
N ILE A 103 -1.92 1.79 -7.76
CA ILE A 103 -1.76 2.24 -6.37
C ILE A 103 -0.27 2.37 -6.04
N ALA A 104 0.55 1.41 -6.45
CA ALA A 104 1.99 1.47 -6.28
C ALA A 104 2.58 2.72 -6.95
N GLY A 105 2.11 3.05 -8.16
CA GLY A 105 2.53 4.25 -8.87
C GLY A 105 2.20 5.52 -8.11
N ALA A 106 0.99 5.62 -7.56
CA ALA A 106 0.59 6.77 -6.75
C ALA A 106 1.47 6.91 -5.50
N LEU A 107 1.77 5.79 -4.84
CA LEU A 107 2.63 5.78 -3.66
C LEU A 107 4.07 6.19 -4.01
N MET A 108 4.56 5.78 -5.16
CA MET A 108 5.90 6.18 -5.63
C MET A 108 5.98 7.68 -5.86
N VAL A 109 4.92 8.27 -6.42
CA VAL A 109 4.84 9.72 -6.60
C VAL A 109 4.88 10.44 -5.25
N ILE A 110 4.17 9.94 -4.26
CA ILE A 110 4.19 10.51 -2.90
C ILE A 110 5.59 10.39 -2.30
N ALA A 111 6.22 9.22 -2.41
CA ALA A 111 7.56 9.00 -1.87
C ALA A 111 8.59 9.93 -2.51
N ALA A 112 8.55 10.06 -3.83
CA ALA A 112 9.47 10.93 -4.56
C ALA A 112 9.25 12.40 -4.24
N GLY A 113 7.98 12.84 -4.19
CA GLY A 113 7.63 14.21 -3.86
C GLY A 113 8.07 14.61 -2.46
N ALA A 114 7.86 13.74 -1.48
CA ALA A 114 8.28 13.98 -0.11
C ALA A 114 9.81 14.02 0.01
N SER A 115 10.52 13.17 -0.72
CA SER A 115 11.98 13.17 -0.74
C SER A 115 12.53 14.46 -1.35
N GLN A 116 11.92 14.96 -2.41
CA GLN A 116 12.31 16.21 -3.05
C GLN A 116 12.13 17.41 -2.11
N ILE A 117 11.00 17.47 -1.42
CA ILE A 117 10.72 18.55 -0.46
C ILE A 117 11.74 18.51 0.68
N ARG A 118 12.03 17.32 1.20
CA ARG A 118 13.02 17.14 2.26
C ARG A 118 14.41 17.58 1.79
N GLY A 119 14.81 17.21 0.58
CA GLY A 119 16.08 17.62 0.00
C GLY A 119 16.18 19.13 -0.15
N ALA A 120 15.12 19.78 -0.65
CA ALA A 120 15.07 21.23 -0.80
C ALA A 120 15.22 21.93 0.54
N ILE A 121 14.54 21.42 1.58
CA ILE A 121 14.64 21.98 2.93
C ILE A 121 16.07 21.81 3.48
N SER A 122 16.69 20.66 3.24
CA SER A 122 18.04 20.38 3.73
C SER A 122 19.10 21.28 3.08
N ILE A 123 18.90 21.61 1.80
CA ILE A 123 19.82 22.48 1.05
C ILE A 123 19.61 23.94 1.42
N GLY A 124 18.38 24.32 1.62
CA GLY A 124 18.01 25.69 1.98
C GLY A 124 18.18 25.98 3.45
#